data_0390b3a3f08f823fe188bc15d0b3129c
#
_entry.id   0390b3a3f08f823fe188bc15d0b3129c
#
_cell.length_a   1.000
_cell.length_b   1.000
_cell.length_c   1.000
_cell.angle_alpha   90.00
_cell.angle_beta   90.00
_cell.angle_gamma   90.00
#
_symmetry.space_group_name_H-M   'P 1'
#
loop_
_entity.id
_entity.type
_entity.pdbx_description
1 polymer ?
#
loop_
_entity_poly.entity_id
_entity_poly.type
_entity_poly.pdbx_seq_one_letter_code
_entity_poly.pdbx_strand_id
1 'polypeptide(L)'
;DMTDSSSLISLLNKVKPDEIYNLAAQSHVQVSFEIPEYTANSDALGVLRLLEAVKSAGLIKKAKIYQASSSELFGKNKETPQSEKTQFYPRSPYAIAKLYAYWIVVNYREAYNMFACNGILFNHESPLRGETFVTRKITIGLARIKLGMQKKLFLGNINAKRDWGHAKDYTLAMWKMLQQKKPEDFVIATNKQFTVKDFVNLSAKKIGIDIRWLGKGLNEKGIDKKTSKVIIEIDKKYFRPTEVDSLKGNYNKAKKILK
;
A
#
# COMPACT_ATOMS: atom_id res chain seq x y z
N ASP A 1 5.14 17.35 10.03
CA ASP A 1 6.20 16.39 9.69
C ASP A 1 6.25 15.26 10.73
N MET A 2 6.25 14.00 10.29
CA MET A 2 6.29 12.82 11.19
C MET A 2 7.66 12.65 11.86
N THR A 3 8.67 13.37 11.42
CA THR A 3 10.01 13.33 12.04
C THR A 3 10.21 14.39 13.11
N ASP A 4 9.21 15.29 13.32
CA ASP A 4 9.26 16.40 14.26
C ASP A 4 8.18 16.26 15.36
N SER A 5 8.58 15.83 16.55
CA SER A 5 7.70 15.67 17.70
C SER A 5 7.08 17.00 18.17
N SER A 6 7.85 18.09 18.14
CA SER A 6 7.39 19.41 18.61
C SER A 6 6.25 19.95 17.75
N SER A 7 6.38 19.80 16.44
CA SER A 7 5.36 20.16 15.45
C SER A 7 4.07 19.37 15.66
N LEU A 8 4.17 18.04 15.89
CA LEU A 8 3.01 17.18 16.14
C LEU A 8 2.30 17.56 17.45
N ILE A 9 3.04 17.78 18.54
CA ILE A 9 2.48 18.19 19.85
C ILE A 9 1.77 19.55 19.72
N SER A 10 2.43 20.53 19.11
CA SER A 10 1.86 21.87 18.88
C SER A 10 0.56 21.80 18.08
N LEU A 11 0.56 21.03 16.97
CA LEU A 11 -0.61 20.84 16.12
C LEU A 11 -1.78 20.22 16.88
N LEU A 12 -1.54 19.13 17.64
CA LEU A 12 -2.59 18.42 18.36
C LEU A 12 -3.16 19.25 19.52
N ASN A 13 -2.34 20.04 20.21
CA ASN A 13 -2.80 20.98 21.23
C ASN A 13 -3.69 22.08 20.63
N LYS A 14 -3.37 22.55 19.43
CA LYS A 14 -4.15 23.57 18.73
C LYS A 14 -5.47 23.04 18.17
N VAL A 15 -5.42 21.88 17.49
CA VAL A 15 -6.58 21.32 16.75
C VAL A 15 -7.51 20.53 17.67
N LYS A 16 -6.97 19.77 18.63
CA LYS A 16 -7.70 18.86 19.53
C LYS A 16 -8.70 17.95 18.79
N PRO A 17 -8.26 17.20 17.76
CA PRO A 17 -9.13 16.45 16.87
C PRO A 17 -9.89 15.32 17.60
N ASP A 18 -11.05 14.94 17.07
CA ASP A 18 -11.80 13.76 17.49
C ASP A 18 -11.36 12.50 16.73
N GLU A 19 -10.91 12.66 15.48
CA GLU A 19 -10.44 11.59 14.62
C GLU A 19 -9.10 11.95 13.95
N ILE A 20 -8.18 11.01 13.93
CA ILE A 20 -6.86 11.15 13.31
C ILE A 20 -6.66 10.00 12.30
N TYR A 21 -6.49 10.36 11.04
CA TYR A 21 -6.17 9.40 9.95
C TYR A 21 -4.70 9.55 9.57
N ASN A 22 -3.85 8.71 10.14
CA ASN A 22 -2.43 8.72 9.80
C ASN A 22 -2.16 7.94 8.51
N LEU A 23 -2.00 8.66 7.42
CA LEU A 23 -1.63 8.15 6.09
C LEU A 23 -0.20 8.55 5.71
N ALA A 24 0.49 9.30 6.58
CA ALA A 24 1.83 9.79 6.32
C ALA A 24 2.84 8.66 6.29
N ALA A 25 3.62 8.58 5.22
CA ALA A 25 4.69 7.60 5.06
C ALA A 25 5.55 7.92 3.82
N GLN A 26 6.80 7.45 3.84
CA GLN A 26 7.55 7.16 2.63
C GLN A 26 7.02 5.83 2.07
N SER A 27 6.04 5.87 1.17
CA SER A 27 5.25 4.68 0.79
C SER A 27 5.77 3.92 -0.44
N HIS A 28 6.86 4.37 -1.06
CA HIS A 28 7.43 3.72 -2.23
C HIS A 28 8.42 2.62 -1.83
N VAL A 29 8.01 1.36 -1.95
CA VAL A 29 8.79 0.20 -1.46
C VAL A 29 10.20 0.15 -2.04
N GLN A 30 10.40 0.40 -3.35
CA GLN A 30 11.74 0.40 -3.96
C GLN A 30 12.63 1.48 -3.33
N VAL A 31 12.12 2.69 -3.15
CA VAL A 31 12.86 3.81 -2.55
C VAL A 31 13.28 3.49 -1.10
N SER A 32 12.52 2.67 -0.37
CA SER A 32 12.90 2.29 0.98
C SER A 32 14.24 1.52 1.07
N PHE A 33 14.68 0.87 -0.01
CA PHE A 33 16.00 0.26 -0.08
C PHE A 33 17.12 1.28 -0.31
N GLU A 34 16.79 2.43 -0.88
CA GLU A 34 17.75 3.50 -1.16
C GLU A 34 17.90 4.45 0.05
N ILE A 35 16.81 4.68 0.80
CA ILE A 35 16.78 5.57 1.97
C ILE A 35 16.16 4.88 3.20
N PRO A 36 16.73 3.76 3.70
CA PRO A 36 16.11 2.95 4.75
C PRO A 36 16.00 3.68 6.09
N GLU A 37 16.95 4.51 6.47
CA GLU A 37 16.91 5.28 7.72
C GLU A 37 15.78 6.31 7.72
N TYR A 38 15.63 7.07 6.64
CA TYR A 38 14.52 8.01 6.52
C TYR A 38 13.16 7.28 6.55
N THR A 39 13.07 6.14 5.87
CA THR A 39 11.87 5.31 5.88
C THR A 39 11.54 4.84 7.29
N ALA A 40 12.52 4.37 8.07
CA ALA A 40 12.32 3.97 9.45
C ALA A 40 11.93 5.17 10.33
N ASN A 41 12.57 6.32 10.15
CA ASN A 41 12.32 7.52 10.93
C ASN A 41 10.91 8.09 10.70
N SER A 42 10.43 8.12 9.45
CA SER A 42 9.09 8.62 9.11
C SER A 42 7.99 7.59 9.40
N ASP A 43 8.18 6.34 8.97
CA ASP A 43 7.11 5.34 8.90
C ASP A 43 6.97 4.52 10.20
N ALA A 44 8.07 4.35 10.96
CA ALA A 44 8.07 3.65 12.23
C ALA A 44 8.06 4.65 13.40
N LEU A 45 9.15 5.39 13.61
CA LEU A 45 9.26 6.32 14.73
C LEU A 45 8.28 7.48 14.63
N GLY A 46 7.91 7.89 13.42
CA GLY A 46 6.87 8.91 13.21
C GLY A 46 5.53 8.51 13.82
N VAL A 47 5.15 7.23 13.72
CA VAL A 47 3.90 6.74 14.34
C VAL A 47 4.00 6.78 15.86
N LEU A 48 5.13 6.37 16.44
CA LEU A 48 5.38 6.50 17.88
C LEU A 48 5.27 7.97 18.33
N ARG A 49 5.89 8.92 17.60
CA ARG A 49 5.80 10.36 17.89
C ARG A 49 4.35 10.87 17.87
N LEU A 50 3.55 10.42 16.90
CA LEU A 50 2.14 10.77 16.84
C LEU A 50 1.37 10.26 18.06
N LEU A 51 1.57 9.01 18.47
CA LEU A 51 0.91 8.41 19.64
C LEU A 51 1.33 9.13 20.93
N GLU A 52 2.61 9.44 21.11
CA GLU A 52 3.11 10.23 22.24
C GLU A 52 2.57 11.66 22.21
N ALA A 53 2.46 12.28 21.05
CA ALA A 53 1.85 13.62 20.93
C ALA A 53 0.37 13.62 21.32
N VAL A 54 -0.41 12.59 20.94
CA VAL A 54 -1.80 12.40 21.37
C VAL A 54 -1.89 12.25 22.89
N LYS A 55 -0.99 11.47 23.48
CA LYS A 55 -0.90 11.25 24.92
C LYS A 55 -0.53 12.54 25.65
N SER A 56 0.49 13.26 25.20
CA SER A 56 0.96 14.52 25.78
C SER A 56 -0.08 15.64 25.69
N ALA A 57 -0.90 15.66 24.64
CA ALA A 57 -2.00 16.61 24.49
C ALA A 57 -3.26 16.25 25.31
N GLY A 58 -3.23 15.17 26.11
CA GLY A 58 -4.37 14.72 26.92
C GLY A 58 -5.55 14.17 26.09
N LEU A 59 -5.31 13.72 24.86
CA LEU A 59 -6.36 13.32 23.91
C LEU A 59 -6.66 11.82 23.91
N ILE A 60 -6.04 11.01 24.78
CA ILE A 60 -6.17 9.54 24.80
C ILE A 60 -7.62 9.08 24.80
N LYS A 61 -8.48 9.71 25.63
CA LYS A 61 -9.89 9.33 25.77
C LYS A 61 -10.82 9.97 24.74
N LYS A 62 -10.31 10.96 23.99
CA LYS A 62 -11.09 11.73 23.01
C LYS A 62 -10.80 11.29 21.59
N ALA A 63 -9.53 11.29 21.20
CA ALA A 63 -9.14 11.07 19.81
C ALA A 63 -9.16 9.59 19.44
N LYS A 64 -9.81 9.28 18.31
CA LYS A 64 -9.75 7.97 17.67
C LYS A 64 -8.70 8.00 16.56
N ILE A 65 -7.82 7.00 16.51
CA ILE A 65 -6.67 6.98 15.61
C ILE A 65 -6.80 5.83 14.63
N TYR A 66 -6.77 6.15 13.35
CA TYR A 66 -6.56 5.19 12.27
C TYR A 66 -5.11 5.25 11.82
N GLN A 67 -4.42 4.11 11.83
CA GLN A 67 -3.08 3.93 11.28
C GLN A 67 -3.15 3.15 9.96
N ALA A 68 -2.65 3.74 8.89
CA ALA A 68 -2.48 3.04 7.63
C ALA A 68 -1.34 2.02 7.74
N SER A 69 -1.70 0.76 7.87
CA SER A 69 -0.81 -0.37 7.77
C SER A 69 -0.78 -0.89 6.32
N SER A 70 -0.17 -2.04 6.06
CA SER A 70 0.10 -2.50 4.70
C SER A 70 0.06 -4.02 4.57
N SER A 71 -0.44 -4.52 3.45
CA SER A 71 -0.32 -5.94 3.08
C SER A 71 1.13 -6.41 2.88
N GLU A 72 2.08 -5.48 2.68
CA GLU A 72 3.51 -5.79 2.61
C GLU A 72 4.06 -6.39 3.92
N LEU A 73 3.34 -6.25 5.06
CA LEU A 73 3.66 -6.94 6.32
C LEU A 73 3.69 -8.46 6.16
N PHE A 74 2.79 -9.02 5.36
CA PHE A 74 2.70 -10.45 5.12
C PHE A 74 3.91 -11.01 4.35
N GLY A 75 4.44 -10.23 3.41
CA GLY A 75 5.70 -10.47 2.73
C GLY A 75 5.85 -11.89 2.17
N LYS A 76 6.75 -12.69 2.76
CA LYS A 76 7.05 -14.06 2.31
C LYS A 76 6.13 -15.13 2.92
N ASN A 77 5.10 -14.76 3.66
CA ASN A 77 4.18 -15.73 4.23
C ASN A 77 3.46 -16.53 3.13
N LYS A 78 3.34 -17.85 3.31
CA LYS A 78 2.74 -18.76 2.33
C LYS A 78 1.22 -18.91 2.49
N GLU A 79 0.66 -18.47 3.62
CA GLU A 79 -0.78 -18.51 3.84
C GLU A 79 -1.50 -17.61 2.83
N THR A 80 -2.56 -18.12 2.22
CA THR A 80 -3.39 -17.38 1.26
C THR A 80 -4.83 -17.89 1.29
N PRO A 81 -5.83 -17.00 1.39
CA PRO A 81 -5.71 -15.54 1.54
C PRO A 81 -5.26 -15.13 2.95
N GLN A 82 -4.48 -14.03 3.03
CA GLN A 82 -3.99 -13.49 4.30
C GLN A 82 -5.11 -12.81 5.09
N SER A 83 -5.12 -13.04 6.40
CA SER A 83 -6.08 -12.49 7.36
C SER A 83 -5.37 -11.75 8.51
N GLU A 84 -6.14 -11.19 9.44
CA GLU A 84 -5.61 -10.53 10.64
C GLU A 84 -4.83 -11.49 11.57
N LYS A 85 -4.95 -12.81 11.36
CA LYS A 85 -4.26 -13.86 12.12
C LYS A 85 -3.01 -14.40 11.43
N THR A 86 -2.82 -14.07 10.16
CA THR A 86 -1.68 -14.52 9.37
C THR A 86 -0.40 -13.89 9.90
N GLN A 87 0.63 -14.68 10.12
CA GLN A 87 1.93 -14.22 10.59
C GLN A 87 2.56 -13.25 9.57
N PHE A 88 3.21 -12.21 10.09
CA PHE A 88 3.95 -11.26 9.27
C PHE A 88 5.37 -11.76 8.96
N TYR A 89 5.82 -11.53 7.73
CA TYR A 89 7.18 -11.83 7.29
C TYR A 89 7.66 -10.75 6.28
N PRO A 90 7.93 -9.52 6.75
CA PRO A 90 8.22 -8.38 5.87
C PRO A 90 9.45 -8.59 4.98
N ARG A 91 9.44 -8.00 3.78
CA ARG A 91 10.47 -8.19 2.77
C ARG A 91 11.10 -6.89 2.26
N SER A 92 10.92 -5.79 2.98
CA SER A 92 11.53 -4.49 2.63
C SER A 92 11.69 -3.61 3.87
N PRO A 93 12.60 -2.62 3.84
CA PRO A 93 12.70 -1.62 4.91
C PRO A 93 11.37 -0.92 5.19
N TYR A 94 10.60 -0.61 4.12
CA TYR A 94 9.23 -0.09 4.24
C TYR A 94 8.32 -1.04 5.06
N ALA A 95 8.28 -2.32 4.70
CA ALA A 95 7.43 -3.28 5.37
C ALA A 95 7.84 -3.48 6.84
N ILE A 96 9.14 -3.46 7.15
CA ILE A 96 9.67 -3.55 8.51
C ILE A 96 9.26 -2.31 9.32
N ALA A 97 9.37 -1.11 8.76
CA ALA A 97 8.93 0.12 9.41
C ALA A 97 7.42 0.12 9.67
N LYS A 98 6.62 -0.34 8.72
CA LYS A 98 5.16 -0.52 8.90
C LYS A 98 4.81 -1.60 9.91
N LEU A 99 5.65 -2.64 10.07
CA LEU A 99 5.47 -3.66 11.10
C LEU A 99 5.71 -3.10 12.51
N TYR A 100 6.75 -2.28 12.70
CA TYR A 100 6.93 -1.54 13.94
C TYR A 100 5.71 -0.66 14.23
N ALA A 101 5.25 0.13 13.22
CA ALA A 101 4.08 0.99 13.33
C ALA A 101 2.81 0.20 13.74
N TYR A 102 2.60 -0.98 13.16
CA TYR A 102 1.49 -1.86 13.52
C TYR A 102 1.55 -2.25 15.01
N TRP A 103 2.68 -2.76 15.48
CA TRP A 103 2.81 -3.25 16.84
C TRP A 103 2.83 -2.15 17.88
N ILE A 104 3.38 -0.97 17.59
CA ILE A 104 3.32 0.14 18.54
C ILE A 104 1.89 0.68 18.70
N VAL A 105 1.07 0.66 17.66
CA VAL A 105 -0.36 0.99 17.75
C VAL A 105 -1.10 -0.03 18.61
N VAL A 106 -0.85 -1.33 18.43
CA VAL A 106 -1.42 -2.39 19.29
C VAL A 106 -1.00 -2.18 20.75
N ASN A 107 0.28 -1.94 20.99
CA ASN A 107 0.82 -1.71 22.34
C ASN A 107 0.14 -0.50 23.03
N TYR A 108 0.00 0.63 22.33
CA TYR A 108 -0.63 1.82 22.92
C TYR A 108 -2.14 1.63 23.15
N ARG A 109 -2.81 0.89 22.30
CA ARG A 109 -4.20 0.49 22.51
C ARG A 109 -4.37 -0.32 23.81
N GLU A 110 -3.49 -1.30 24.04
CA GLU A 110 -3.55 -2.19 25.19
C GLU A 110 -3.04 -1.52 26.48
N ALA A 111 -1.89 -0.82 26.42
CA ALA A 111 -1.26 -0.22 27.58
C ALA A 111 -1.96 1.02 28.10
N TYR A 112 -2.53 1.85 27.22
CA TYR A 112 -3.11 3.15 27.57
C TYR A 112 -4.62 3.26 27.30
N ASN A 113 -5.27 2.17 26.87
CA ASN A 113 -6.68 2.20 26.43
C ASN A 113 -6.97 3.25 25.35
N MET A 114 -5.99 3.49 24.46
CA MET A 114 -6.12 4.42 23.36
C MET A 114 -7.02 3.80 22.27
N PHE A 115 -7.99 4.57 21.75
CA PHE A 115 -8.73 4.10 20.58
C PHE A 115 -7.85 4.22 19.34
N ALA A 116 -7.07 3.18 19.05
CA ALA A 116 -6.17 3.13 17.91
C ALA A 116 -6.30 1.80 17.16
N CYS A 117 -6.45 1.85 15.83
CA CYS A 117 -6.65 0.68 15.00
C CYS A 117 -5.78 0.73 13.74
N ASN A 118 -5.37 -0.46 13.27
CA ASN A 118 -4.61 -0.61 12.04
C ASN A 118 -5.50 -1.11 10.90
N GLY A 119 -5.50 -0.40 9.78
CA GLY A 119 -6.03 -0.93 8.52
C GLY A 119 -4.91 -1.62 7.74
N ILE A 120 -4.93 -2.95 7.66
CA ILE A 120 -3.98 -3.73 6.86
C ILE A 120 -4.44 -3.67 5.41
N LEU A 121 -4.01 -2.60 4.72
CA LEU A 121 -4.51 -2.29 3.39
C LEU A 121 -3.79 -3.10 2.31
N PHE A 122 -4.56 -3.76 1.47
CA PHE A 122 -4.08 -4.27 0.20
C PHE A 122 -3.99 -3.14 -0.83
N ASN A 123 -3.47 -3.42 -2.02
CA ASN A 123 -3.26 -2.38 -3.01
C ASN A 123 -4.58 -1.69 -3.39
N HIS A 124 -4.61 -0.39 -3.36
CA HIS A 124 -5.80 0.39 -3.68
C HIS A 124 -5.45 1.55 -4.60
N GLU A 125 -6.23 1.69 -5.64
CA GLU A 125 -5.90 2.48 -6.81
C GLU A 125 -7.03 3.45 -7.16
N SER A 126 -6.65 4.54 -7.82
CA SER A 126 -7.58 5.51 -8.41
C SER A 126 -6.90 6.30 -9.51
N PRO A 127 -7.63 7.14 -10.26
CA PRO A 127 -7.02 8.09 -11.19
C PRO A 127 -6.01 9.06 -10.54
N LEU A 128 -6.06 9.23 -9.20
CA LEU A 128 -5.16 10.08 -8.43
C LEU A 128 -3.92 9.35 -7.90
N ARG A 129 -3.74 8.06 -8.24
CA ARG A 129 -2.55 7.29 -7.81
C ARG A 129 -1.28 7.96 -8.30
N GLY A 130 -0.24 7.99 -7.45
CA GLY A 130 1.07 8.53 -7.83
C GLY A 130 1.66 7.83 -9.06
N GLU A 131 2.28 8.58 -9.96
CA GLU A 131 2.71 8.12 -11.29
C GLU A 131 3.83 7.07 -11.25
N THR A 132 4.58 6.99 -10.16
CA THR A 132 5.66 6.02 -9.95
C THR A 132 5.14 4.62 -9.56
N PHE A 133 3.88 4.53 -9.10
CA PHE A 133 3.28 3.24 -8.77
C PHE A 133 2.85 2.47 -10.01
N VAL A 134 2.98 1.14 -9.95
CA VAL A 134 2.90 0.26 -11.13
C VAL A 134 1.64 0.44 -11.97
N THR A 135 0.47 0.56 -11.36
CA THR A 135 -0.80 0.71 -12.08
C THR A 135 -0.86 2.03 -12.84
N ARG A 136 -0.52 3.14 -12.19
CA ARG A 136 -0.51 4.45 -12.82
C ARG A 136 0.58 4.57 -13.87
N LYS A 137 1.77 4.04 -13.59
CA LYS A 137 2.88 3.94 -14.56
C LYS A 137 2.43 3.21 -15.83
N ILE A 138 1.70 2.09 -15.70
CA ILE A 138 1.19 1.32 -16.83
C ILE A 138 0.18 2.12 -17.63
N THR A 139 -0.82 2.70 -16.99
CA THR A 139 -1.89 3.45 -17.69
C THR A 139 -1.35 4.66 -18.42
N ILE A 140 -0.46 5.45 -17.79
CA ILE A 140 0.20 6.60 -18.42
C ILE A 140 1.12 6.14 -19.58
N GLY A 141 1.96 5.13 -19.34
CA GLY A 141 2.89 4.62 -20.35
C GLY A 141 2.17 4.12 -21.60
N LEU A 142 1.10 3.34 -21.44
CA LEU A 142 0.30 2.84 -22.55
C LEU A 142 -0.43 3.97 -23.29
N ALA A 143 -0.96 4.98 -22.58
CA ALA A 143 -1.56 6.15 -23.19
C ALA A 143 -0.55 6.95 -24.02
N ARG A 144 0.65 7.19 -23.47
CA ARG A 144 1.75 7.85 -24.20
C ARG A 144 2.20 7.06 -25.44
N ILE A 145 2.25 5.72 -25.36
CA ILE A 145 2.55 4.86 -26.51
C ILE A 145 1.48 5.02 -27.59
N LYS A 146 0.20 5.00 -27.21
CA LYS A 146 -0.92 5.18 -28.14
C LYS A 146 -0.89 6.53 -28.86
N LEU A 147 -0.47 7.58 -28.17
CA LEU A 147 -0.33 8.94 -28.70
C LEU A 147 1.00 9.18 -29.45
N GLY A 148 1.88 8.17 -29.54
CA GLY A 148 3.19 8.32 -30.18
C GLY A 148 4.22 9.11 -29.36
N MET A 149 3.94 9.45 -28.12
CA MET A 149 4.80 10.22 -27.22
C MET A 149 5.88 9.36 -26.54
N GLN A 150 5.72 8.05 -26.56
CA GLN A 150 6.64 7.08 -25.96
C GLN A 150 6.72 5.82 -26.83
N LYS A 151 7.90 5.25 -26.97
CA LYS A 151 8.10 4.05 -27.80
C LYS A 151 7.86 2.76 -27.01
N LYS A 152 8.32 2.70 -25.75
CA LYS A 152 8.29 1.49 -24.91
C LYS A 152 7.99 1.82 -23.46
N LEU A 153 7.32 0.89 -22.77
CA LEU A 153 7.14 0.88 -21.33
C LEU A 153 8.05 -0.18 -20.70
N PHE A 154 8.86 0.20 -19.71
CA PHE A 154 9.74 -0.72 -18.98
C PHE A 154 9.13 -1.09 -17.63
N LEU A 155 9.04 -2.38 -17.34
CA LEU A 155 8.47 -2.95 -16.12
C LEU A 155 9.45 -3.92 -15.45
N GLY A 156 9.24 -4.20 -14.16
CA GLY A 156 9.93 -5.26 -13.43
C GLY A 156 9.19 -6.60 -13.52
N ASN A 157 8.96 -7.25 -12.38
CA ASN A 157 8.27 -8.54 -12.32
C ASN A 157 6.78 -8.41 -12.67
N ILE A 158 6.44 -8.76 -13.91
CA ILE A 158 5.05 -8.73 -14.40
C ILE A 158 4.21 -9.93 -13.96
N ASN A 159 4.83 -10.94 -13.35
CA ASN A 159 4.14 -12.13 -12.83
C ASN A 159 3.74 -12.00 -11.35
N ALA A 160 4.20 -10.95 -10.68
CA ALA A 160 3.79 -10.64 -9.31
C ALA A 160 2.27 -10.46 -9.24
N LYS A 161 1.64 -11.11 -8.25
CA LYS A 161 0.19 -11.11 -8.06
C LYS A 161 -0.20 -10.16 -6.93
N ARG A 162 -1.20 -9.32 -7.18
CA ARG A 162 -1.70 -8.34 -6.21
C ARG A 162 -3.22 -8.37 -6.15
N ASP A 163 -3.73 -8.10 -4.97
CA ASP A 163 -5.15 -7.83 -4.72
C ASP A 163 -5.33 -6.31 -4.83
N TRP A 164 -6.04 -5.85 -5.87
CA TRP A 164 -6.30 -4.43 -6.14
C TRP A 164 -7.76 -4.08 -5.91
N GLY A 165 -8.00 -3.04 -5.13
CA GLY A 165 -9.31 -2.44 -4.93
C GLY A 165 -9.34 -0.97 -5.34
N HIS A 166 -10.50 -0.33 -5.22
CA HIS A 166 -10.66 1.09 -5.50
C HIS A 166 -10.46 1.92 -4.21
N ALA A 167 -9.70 3.00 -4.27
CA ALA A 167 -9.34 3.82 -3.09
C ALA A 167 -10.57 4.36 -2.35
N LYS A 168 -11.69 4.62 -3.02
CA LYS A 168 -12.97 5.01 -2.39
C LYS A 168 -13.46 4.02 -1.34
N ASP A 169 -13.40 2.72 -1.65
CA ASP A 169 -13.87 1.68 -0.72
C ASP A 169 -12.96 1.60 0.49
N TYR A 170 -11.66 1.82 0.29
CA TYR A 170 -10.66 1.82 1.35
C TYR A 170 -10.82 3.02 2.28
N THR A 171 -11.05 4.22 1.75
CA THR A 171 -11.32 5.41 2.57
C THR A 171 -12.61 5.28 3.37
N LEU A 172 -13.65 4.68 2.78
CA LEU A 172 -14.89 4.37 3.52
C LEU A 172 -14.63 3.37 4.65
N ALA A 173 -13.81 2.34 4.41
CA ALA A 173 -13.44 1.38 5.44
C ALA A 173 -12.66 2.05 6.59
N MET A 174 -11.71 2.95 6.28
CA MET A 174 -10.96 3.72 7.30
C MET A 174 -11.92 4.47 8.23
N TRP A 175 -12.88 5.17 7.64
CA TRP A 175 -13.88 5.90 8.42
C TRP A 175 -14.75 4.96 9.26
N LYS A 176 -15.28 3.89 8.68
CA LYS A 176 -16.10 2.89 9.38
C LYS A 176 -15.36 2.23 10.55
N MET A 177 -14.04 2.02 10.42
CA MET A 177 -13.22 1.49 11.53
C MET A 177 -13.25 2.41 12.75
N LEU A 178 -13.18 3.72 12.57
CA LEU A 178 -13.24 4.68 13.66
C LEU A 178 -14.67 4.87 14.22
N GLN A 179 -15.72 4.46 13.50
CA GLN A 179 -17.10 4.49 13.99
C GLN A 179 -17.45 3.27 14.87
N GLN A 180 -16.56 2.28 15.01
CA GLN A 180 -16.82 1.11 15.84
C GLN A 180 -16.79 1.47 17.35
N LYS A 181 -17.42 0.62 18.17
CA LYS A 181 -17.42 0.76 19.64
C LYS A 181 -16.07 0.42 20.27
N LYS A 182 -15.29 -0.45 19.62
CA LYS A 182 -13.98 -0.91 20.10
C LYS A 182 -12.96 -0.80 18.98
N PRO A 183 -11.70 -0.44 19.28
CA PRO A 183 -10.64 -0.43 18.29
C PRO A 183 -10.22 -1.85 17.94
N GLU A 184 -10.24 -2.17 16.65
CA GLU A 184 -9.78 -3.45 16.12
C GLU A 184 -9.01 -3.24 14.83
N ASP A 185 -8.15 -4.21 14.48
CA ASP A 185 -7.40 -4.20 13.22
C ASP A 185 -8.17 -4.98 12.14
N PHE A 186 -8.11 -4.51 10.90
CA PHE A 186 -8.85 -5.08 9.78
C PHE A 186 -8.00 -5.22 8.54
N VAL A 187 -8.11 -6.38 7.87
CA VAL A 187 -7.67 -6.56 6.50
C VAL A 187 -8.70 -5.94 5.56
N ILE A 188 -8.25 -4.97 4.75
CA ILE A 188 -9.07 -4.34 3.72
C ILE A 188 -8.53 -4.76 2.35
N ALA A 189 -9.34 -5.54 1.62
CA ALA A 189 -8.95 -6.23 0.39
C ALA A 189 -10.19 -6.54 -0.47
N THR A 190 -9.97 -7.09 -1.66
CA THR A 190 -11.07 -7.55 -2.55
C THR A 190 -11.22 -9.06 -2.57
N ASN A 191 -10.25 -9.80 -2.01
CA ASN A 191 -10.12 -11.25 -2.12
C ASN A 191 -10.01 -11.77 -3.57
N LYS A 192 -9.60 -10.88 -4.49
CA LYS A 192 -9.31 -11.21 -5.89
C LYS A 192 -7.86 -10.85 -6.20
N GLN A 193 -7.22 -11.64 -7.01
CA GLN A 193 -5.80 -11.50 -7.29
C GLN A 193 -5.55 -11.52 -8.80
N PHE A 194 -4.73 -10.58 -9.25
CA PHE A 194 -4.35 -10.45 -10.66
C PHE A 194 -2.83 -10.25 -10.76
N THR A 195 -2.24 -10.67 -11.86
CA THR A 195 -0.84 -10.37 -12.16
C THR A 195 -0.71 -8.94 -12.69
N VAL A 196 0.50 -8.38 -12.58
CA VAL A 196 0.81 -7.11 -13.25
C VAL A 196 0.59 -7.23 -14.76
N LYS A 197 0.89 -8.40 -15.34
CA LYS A 197 0.65 -8.71 -16.76
C LYS A 197 -0.83 -8.65 -17.13
N ASP A 198 -1.73 -9.16 -16.27
CA ASP A 198 -3.18 -9.06 -16.47
C ASP A 198 -3.63 -7.60 -16.50
N PHE A 199 -3.09 -6.79 -15.57
CA PHE A 199 -3.39 -5.36 -15.53
C PHE A 199 -2.90 -4.63 -16.79
N VAL A 200 -1.71 -4.96 -17.30
CA VAL A 200 -1.20 -4.44 -18.58
C VAL A 200 -2.15 -4.80 -19.72
N ASN A 201 -2.53 -6.07 -19.83
CA ASN A 201 -3.40 -6.54 -20.91
C ASN A 201 -4.76 -5.84 -20.88
N LEU A 202 -5.36 -5.73 -19.69
CA LEU A 202 -6.64 -5.05 -19.52
C LEU A 202 -6.56 -3.56 -19.89
N SER A 203 -5.51 -2.87 -19.42
CA SER A 203 -5.29 -1.46 -19.71
C SER A 203 -5.05 -1.19 -21.20
N ALA A 204 -4.23 -2.04 -21.85
CA ALA A 204 -3.96 -1.95 -23.28
C ALA A 204 -5.24 -2.15 -24.11
N LYS A 205 -6.03 -3.18 -23.77
CA LYS A 205 -7.31 -3.47 -24.44
C LYS A 205 -8.29 -2.28 -24.36
N LYS A 206 -8.34 -1.58 -23.22
CA LYS A 206 -9.20 -0.40 -23.04
C LYS A 206 -8.90 0.75 -23.99
N ILE A 207 -7.68 0.84 -24.49
CA ILE A 207 -7.27 1.86 -25.47
C ILE A 207 -7.07 1.29 -26.89
N GLY A 208 -7.56 0.07 -27.14
CA GLY A 208 -7.52 -0.57 -28.46
C GLY A 208 -6.13 -1.08 -28.89
N ILE A 209 -5.32 -1.49 -27.91
CA ILE A 209 -4.02 -2.16 -28.15
C ILE A 209 -4.14 -3.64 -27.73
N ASP A 210 -3.91 -4.55 -28.66
CA ASP A 210 -3.80 -5.99 -28.38
C ASP A 210 -2.35 -6.42 -28.26
N ILE A 211 -1.99 -6.99 -27.11
CA ILE A 211 -0.62 -7.40 -26.80
C ILE A 211 -0.45 -8.90 -27.03
N ARG A 212 0.61 -9.28 -27.76
CA ARG A 212 1.18 -10.62 -27.79
C ARG A 212 2.47 -10.66 -26.99
N TRP A 213 2.58 -11.61 -26.09
CA TRP A 213 3.78 -11.80 -25.27
C TRP A 213 4.72 -12.82 -25.90
N LEU A 214 6.03 -12.52 -25.93
CA LEU A 214 7.11 -13.41 -26.39
C LEU A 214 8.22 -13.46 -25.35
N GLY A 215 8.88 -14.61 -25.23
CA GLY A 215 9.96 -14.82 -24.27
C GLY A 215 9.47 -15.14 -22.86
N LYS A 216 10.41 -15.19 -21.90
CA LYS A 216 10.15 -15.45 -20.48
C LYS A 216 11.14 -14.67 -19.61
N GLY A 217 10.75 -14.33 -18.38
CA GLY A 217 11.60 -13.66 -17.41
C GLY A 217 12.09 -12.29 -17.92
N LEU A 218 13.39 -12.04 -17.84
CA LEU A 218 13.98 -10.76 -18.29
C LEU A 218 13.90 -10.55 -19.82
N ASN A 219 13.73 -11.63 -20.59
CA ASN A 219 13.60 -11.56 -22.04
C ASN A 219 12.15 -11.48 -22.51
N GLU A 220 11.19 -11.40 -21.59
CA GLU A 220 9.78 -11.30 -21.93
C GLU A 220 9.45 -9.92 -22.50
N LYS A 221 8.74 -9.89 -23.64
CA LYS A 221 8.38 -8.68 -24.38
C LYS A 221 6.90 -8.68 -24.72
N GLY A 222 6.26 -7.52 -24.55
CA GLY A 222 4.91 -7.27 -25.04
C GLY A 222 4.95 -6.58 -26.40
N ILE A 223 4.32 -7.20 -27.38
CA ILE A 223 4.29 -6.75 -28.78
C ILE A 223 2.87 -6.35 -29.12
N ASP A 224 2.68 -5.16 -29.65
CA ASP A 224 1.41 -4.75 -30.26
C ASP A 224 1.16 -5.58 -31.53
N LYS A 225 0.06 -6.34 -31.53
CA LYS A 225 -0.28 -7.24 -32.63
C LYS A 225 -0.53 -6.48 -33.94
N LYS A 226 -1.06 -5.25 -33.87
CA LYS A 226 -1.37 -4.46 -35.06
C LYS A 226 -0.13 -3.91 -35.75
N THR A 227 0.84 -3.43 -34.98
CA THR A 227 2.03 -2.75 -35.52
C THR A 227 3.26 -3.64 -35.54
N SER A 228 3.21 -4.83 -34.90
CA SER A 228 4.35 -5.74 -34.66
C SER A 228 5.51 -5.10 -33.91
N LYS A 229 5.29 -3.94 -33.27
CA LYS A 229 6.32 -3.24 -32.49
C LYS A 229 6.38 -3.77 -31.05
N VAL A 230 7.58 -3.87 -30.50
CA VAL A 230 7.79 -4.12 -29.08
C VAL A 230 7.44 -2.85 -28.30
N ILE A 231 6.41 -2.91 -27.46
CA ILE A 231 5.92 -1.79 -26.68
C ILE A 231 6.14 -1.96 -25.18
N ILE A 232 6.43 -3.20 -24.71
CA ILE A 232 6.76 -3.47 -23.31
C ILE A 232 8.03 -4.31 -23.27
N GLU A 233 8.95 -3.95 -22.38
CA GLU A 233 10.16 -4.70 -22.06
C GLU A 233 10.33 -4.83 -20.55
N ILE A 234 10.97 -5.92 -20.14
CA ILE A 234 11.33 -6.15 -18.74
C ILE A 234 12.72 -5.57 -18.49
N ASP A 235 12.86 -4.78 -17.44
CA ASP A 235 14.13 -4.15 -17.06
C ASP A 235 14.50 -4.53 -15.62
N LYS A 236 15.69 -5.10 -15.45
CA LYS A 236 16.22 -5.58 -14.16
C LYS A 236 16.24 -4.50 -13.08
N LYS A 237 16.40 -3.22 -13.44
CA LYS A 237 16.42 -2.10 -12.48
C LYS A 237 15.12 -1.92 -11.71
N TYR A 238 14.00 -2.45 -12.22
CA TYR A 238 12.69 -2.42 -11.56
C TYR A 238 12.39 -3.67 -10.73
N PHE A 239 13.33 -4.60 -10.60
CA PHE A 239 13.24 -5.71 -9.67
C PHE A 239 13.70 -5.25 -8.29
N ARG A 240 12.99 -5.66 -7.27
CA ARG A 240 13.37 -5.39 -5.88
C ARG A 240 14.45 -6.36 -5.44
N PRO A 241 15.35 -5.98 -4.51
CA PRO A 241 16.32 -6.90 -3.90
C PRO A 241 15.66 -8.13 -3.28
N THR A 242 14.47 -7.94 -2.69
CA THR A 242 13.61 -9.00 -2.19
C THR A 242 12.18 -8.75 -2.66
N GLU A 243 11.60 -9.74 -3.33
CA GLU A 243 10.28 -9.62 -3.96
C GLU A 243 9.19 -10.28 -3.09
N VAL A 244 7.98 -9.79 -3.25
CA VAL A 244 6.75 -10.39 -2.74
C VAL A 244 5.94 -10.89 -3.93
N ASP A 245 5.88 -12.20 -4.10
CA ASP A 245 5.29 -12.80 -5.30
C ASP A 245 3.76 -12.72 -5.31
N SER A 246 3.13 -12.83 -4.14
CA SER A 246 1.69 -12.99 -4.04
C SER A 246 1.12 -12.36 -2.78
N LEU A 247 0.14 -11.49 -2.96
CA LEU A 247 -0.67 -10.92 -1.88
C LEU A 247 -2.15 -11.04 -2.24
N LYS A 248 -2.94 -11.69 -1.36
CA LYS A 248 -4.39 -11.86 -1.51
C LYS A 248 -5.05 -11.75 -0.14
N GLY A 249 -5.91 -10.76 0.08
CA GLY A 249 -6.50 -10.49 1.38
C GLY A 249 -7.82 -11.20 1.64
N ASN A 250 -8.01 -11.65 2.88
CA ASN A 250 -9.28 -12.14 3.39
C ASN A 250 -10.02 -11.01 4.13
N TYR A 251 -10.96 -10.37 3.48
CA TYR A 251 -11.73 -9.25 4.04
C TYR A 251 -12.96 -9.68 4.87
N ASN A 252 -13.12 -10.96 5.21
CA ASN A 252 -14.35 -11.47 5.85
C ASN A 252 -14.65 -10.78 7.19
N LYS A 253 -13.64 -10.47 8.01
CA LYS A 253 -13.82 -9.71 9.25
C LYS A 253 -14.37 -8.31 8.96
N ALA A 254 -13.75 -7.58 8.04
CA ALA A 254 -14.20 -6.25 7.64
C ALA A 254 -15.63 -6.28 7.10
N LYS A 255 -15.96 -7.21 6.20
CA LYS A 255 -17.31 -7.41 5.67
C LYS A 255 -18.36 -7.67 6.75
N LYS A 256 -18.02 -8.47 7.77
CA LYS A 256 -18.96 -8.82 8.86
C LYS A 256 -19.20 -7.64 9.81
N ILE A 257 -18.16 -6.88 10.13
CA ILE A 257 -18.19 -5.87 11.20
C ILE A 257 -18.46 -4.48 10.63
N LEU A 258 -17.79 -4.10 9.55
CA LEU A 258 -17.91 -2.76 8.97
C LEU A 258 -19.14 -2.60 8.04
N LYS A 259 -19.69 -3.71 7.51
CA LYS A 259 -20.89 -3.78 6.63
C LYS A 259 -20.84 -2.81 5.46
#